data_b6d1dc8a336abe0cf85d6d0df908dda6
#
_entry.id   b6d1dc8a336abe0cf85d6d0df908dda6
#
_cell.length_a   1.000
_cell.length_b   1.000
_cell.length_c   1.000
_cell.angle_alpha   90.00
_cell.angle_beta   90.00
_cell.angle_gamma   90.00
#
_symmetry.space_group_name_H-M   'P 1'
#
loop_
_entity.id
_entity.type
_entity.pdbx_description
1 polymer ?
#
loop_
_entity_poly.entity_id
_entity_poly.type
_entity_poly.pdbx_seq_one_letter_code
_entity_poly.pdbx_strand_id
1 'polypeptide(L)'
;NKYPGVGCDVPNHFYSYSFRPNMDWTEYFSPGDEIESYFKTCAQEFGVSSNIQFQTEAISAEFDRATSLWHVDVRDSSGSIKTKVVTIVVFATGQLNQPKYPAIDGVENFQGPAFHSARWPRDLSVRNKNVVVIGSGASAMQLAPSVAAEASQLTIMQRSPQWAIPTRDYHKTVSDEKKWLLKHVPFYAEWYRFSLVWRFSDRLLATVRKDPNWPHSDRSLNKKNDRHRDILTKYIHEELGERVDLIEKSVPKYPPYGKRILVDNNWFKTLRKDNVELVTEQVTKIGKRSIFTSEGTEHKADVIIFATGFHAGKTLGSVHISVKGESSLNEKWGDDDPRAYLGITTPGFPNLFFLYGPNANLGHGGSIIFISELQVRYIVSLTMQMIEQKLSNDDPAEWLYLIDELSGKQKTKLKSL
;
A
#
# COMPACT_ATOMS: atom_id res chain seq x y z
N ASN A 1 -0.02 -5.49 -8.39
CA ASN A 1 1.37 -5.58 -8.83
C ASN A 1 1.66 -7.01 -9.31
N LYS A 2 2.41 -7.13 -10.42
CA LYS A 2 2.74 -8.44 -11.04
C LYS A 2 4.23 -8.55 -11.41
N TYR A 3 5.08 -7.75 -10.77
CA TYR A 3 6.52 -7.84 -11.00
C TYR A 3 7.10 -9.10 -10.34
N PRO A 4 8.23 -9.63 -10.85
CA PRO A 4 8.86 -10.81 -10.27
C PRO A 4 9.33 -10.55 -8.83
N GLY A 5 9.09 -11.51 -7.95
CA GLY A 5 9.41 -11.40 -6.52
C GLY A 5 8.38 -10.61 -5.70
N VAL A 6 7.22 -10.22 -6.28
CA VAL A 6 6.15 -9.58 -5.52
C VAL A 6 5.61 -10.54 -4.45
N GLY A 7 5.54 -10.08 -3.21
CA GLY A 7 5.06 -10.84 -2.07
C GLY A 7 4.51 -9.94 -0.97
N CYS A 8 3.93 -10.55 0.05
CA CYS A 8 3.42 -9.85 1.22
C CYS A 8 4.52 -9.67 2.27
N ASP A 9 4.55 -8.53 2.93
CA ASP A 9 5.42 -8.22 4.08
C ASP A 9 4.73 -8.44 5.44
N VAL A 10 3.52 -9.02 5.40
CA VAL A 10 2.72 -9.39 6.58
C VAL A 10 2.49 -10.90 6.57
N PRO A 11 2.63 -11.59 7.72
CA PRO A 11 2.40 -13.04 7.77
C PRO A 11 0.99 -13.42 7.28
N ASN A 12 0.89 -14.42 6.41
CA ASN A 12 -0.34 -14.80 5.71
C ASN A 12 -1.51 -15.13 6.63
N HIS A 13 -1.26 -15.82 7.75
CA HIS A 13 -2.29 -16.15 8.73
C HIS A 13 -2.87 -14.90 9.44
N PHE A 14 -2.24 -13.74 9.28
CA PHE A 14 -2.77 -12.43 9.65
C PHE A 14 -3.26 -11.66 8.42
N TYR A 15 -2.64 -11.84 7.25
CA TYR A 15 -3.02 -11.23 5.97
C TYR A 15 -4.09 -12.07 5.26
N SER A 16 -5.16 -12.40 5.97
CA SER A 16 -6.30 -13.16 5.48
C SER A 16 -7.57 -12.71 6.19
N TYR A 17 -8.74 -12.99 5.59
CA TYR A 17 -10.02 -12.68 6.20
C TYR A 17 -10.23 -13.46 7.51
N SER A 18 -10.80 -12.80 8.51
CA SER A 18 -11.10 -13.43 9.81
C SER A 18 -12.20 -14.49 9.70
N PHE A 19 -13.13 -14.29 8.77
CA PHE A 19 -14.25 -15.20 8.50
C PHE A 19 -13.90 -16.32 7.52
N ARG A 20 -12.73 -16.23 6.84
CA ARG A 20 -12.25 -17.27 5.91
C ARG A 20 -10.73 -17.43 6.05
N PRO A 21 -10.25 -17.95 7.19
CA PRO A 21 -8.83 -18.25 7.36
C PRO A 21 -8.38 -19.32 6.37
N ASN A 22 -7.13 -19.22 5.90
CA ASN A 22 -6.49 -20.24 5.09
C ASN A 22 -5.39 -20.94 5.91
N MET A 23 -5.48 -22.27 6.04
CA MET A 23 -4.52 -23.08 6.80
C MET A 23 -3.49 -23.75 5.89
N ASP A 24 -3.65 -23.62 4.57
CA ASP A 24 -2.86 -24.29 3.55
C ASP A 24 -1.82 -23.40 2.86
N TRP A 25 -1.53 -22.24 3.42
CA TRP A 25 -0.49 -21.38 2.89
C TRP A 25 0.81 -22.12 2.65
N THR A 26 1.43 -21.92 1.48
CA THR A 26 2.70 -22.58 1.15
C THR A 26 3.86 -22.03 1.95
N GLU A 27 3.86 -20.70 2.17
CA GLU A 27 4.89 -19.97 2.90
C GLU A 27 4.27 -19.13 4.03
N TYR A 28 5.11 -18.69 4.98
CA TYR A 28 4.65 -17.79 6.03
C TYR A 28 4.33 -16.39 5.50
N PHE A 29 4.99 -15.98 4.40
CA PHE A 29 4.81 -14.73 3.67
C PHE A 29 4.67 -15.08 2.19
N SER A 30 3.45 -15.20 1.72
CA SER A 30 3.19 -15.74 0.38
C SER A 30 3.56 -14.79 -0.75
N PRO A 31 3.93 -15.36 -1.90
CA PRO A 31 4.03 -14.62 -3.15
C PRO A 31 2.65 -14.08 -3.59
N GLY A 32 2.69 -13.09 -4.47
CA GLY A 32 1.50 -12.34 -4.85
C GLY A 32 0.43 -13.16 -5.57
N ASP A 33 0.80 -14.19 -6.32
CA ASP A 33 -0.09 -15.09 -7.04
C ASP A 33 -0.90 -16.01 -6.09
N GLU A 34 -0.30 -16.51 -5.02
CA GLU A 34 -1.01 -17.27 -4.00
C GLU A 34 -2.05 -16.42 -3.29
N ILE A 35 -1.70 -15.15 -2.98
CA ILE A 35 -2.63 -14.19 -2.37
C ILE A 35 -3.76 -13.84 -3.34
N GLU A 36 -3.46 -13.62 -4.63
CA GLU A 36 -4.46 -13.38 -5.66
C GLU A 36 -5.43 -14.57 -5.77
N SER A 37 -4.90 -15.80 -5.75
CA SER A 37 -5.70 -17.02 -5.77
C SER A 37 -6.62 -17.13 -4.56
N TYR A 38 -6.11 -16.83 -3.37
CA TYR A 38 -6.91 -16.80 -2.14
C TYR A 38 -8.10 -15.84 -2.25
N PHE A 39 -7.89 -14.60 -2.72
CA PHE A 39 -8.98 -13.64 -2.89
C PHE A 39 -10.00 -14.06 -3.95
N LYS A 40 -9.55 -14.66 -5.06
CA LYS A 40 -10.45 -15.21 -6.08
C LYS A 40 -11.32 -16.32 -5.51
N THR A 41 -10.72 -17.23 -4.75
CA THR A 41 -11.45 -18.30 -4.07
C THR A 41 -12.50 -17.75 -3.11
N CYS A 42 -12.13 -16.76 -2.28
CA CYS A 42 -13.10 -16.09 -1.40
C CYS A 42 -14.26 -15.47 -2.19
N ALA A 43 -13.97 -14.73 -3.28
CA ALA A 43 -15.00 -14.10 -4.09
C ALA A 43 -15.97 -15.13 -4.72
N GLN A 44 -15.49 -16.31 -5.08
CA GLN A 44 -16.30 -17.40 -5.60
C GLN A 44 -17.14 -18.07 -4.50
N GLU A 45 -16.52 -18.45 -3.38
CA GLU A 45 -17.17 -19.14 -2.25
C GLU A 45 -18.31 -18.31 -1.66
N PHE A 46 -18.14 -16.99 -1.59
CA PHE A 46 -19.17 -16.07 -1.05
C PHE A 46 -20.10 -15.48 -2.12
N GLY A 47 -20.04 -15.99 -3.35
CA GLY A 47 -20.96 -15.56 -4.43
C GLY A 47 -20.77 -14.10 -4.88
N VAL A 48 -19.64 -13.46 -4.55
CA VAL A 48 -19.42 -12.04 -4.85
C VAL A 48 -19.14 -11.83 -6.34
N SER A 49 -18.59 -12.81 -7.02
CA SER A 49 -18.11 -12.71 -8.41
C SER A 49 -19.21 -12.28 -9.39
N SER A 50 -20.45 -12.71 -9.18
CA SER A 50 -21.60 -12.35 -10.02
C SER A 50 -22.01 -10.87 -9.88
N ASN A 51 -21.62 -10.22 -8.80
CA ASN A 51 -21.94 -8.82 -8.51
C ASN A 51 -20.81 -7.85 -8.92
N ILE A 52 -19.70 -8.37 -9.48
CA ILE A 52 -18.59 -7.56 -9.94
C ILE A 52 -18.75 -7.24 -11.43
N GLN A 53 -18.83 -5.96 -11.75
CA GLN A 53 -18.79 -5.48 -13.12
C GLN A 53 -17.35 -5.11 -13.49
N PHE A 54 -16.66 -6.02 -14.17
CA PHE A 54 -15.31 -5.79 -14.67
C PHE A 54 -15.26 -4.82 -15.84
N GLN A 55 -14.06 -4.29 -16.16
CA GLN A 55 -13.84 -3.35 -17.27
C GLN A 55 -14.78 -2.14 -17.24
N THR A 56 -15.09 -1.68 -16.03
CA THR A 56 -15.98 -0.57 -15.78
C THR A 56 -15.31 0.42 -14.84
N GLU A 57 -15.12 1.63 -15.32
CA GLU A 57 -14.47 2.73 -14.59
C GLU A 57 -15.52 3.69 -14.04
N ALA A 58 -15.48 3.97 -12.75
CA ALA A 58 -16.25 5.08 -12.18
C ALA A 58 -15.56 6.40 -12.52
N ILE A 59 -16.30 7.34 -13.10
CA ILE A 59 -15.79 8.64 -13.57
C ILE A 59 -16.18 9.75 -12.62
N SER A 60 -17.45 9.76 -12.20
CA SER A 60 -18.01 10.77 -11.30
C SER A 60 -19.02 10.14 -10.34
N ALA A 61 -19.23 10.83 -9.22
CA ALA A 61 -20.32 10.54 -8.29
C ALA A 61 -20.89 11.89 -7.79
N GLU A 62 -22.12 12.18 -8.11
CA GLU A 62 -22.83 13.38 -7.67
C GLU A 62 -23.99 13.01 -6.74
N PHE A 63 -24.03 13.63 -5.56
CA PHE A 63 -25.12 13.48 -4.60
C PHE A 63 -26.20 14.54 -4.83
N ASP A 64 -27.45 14.11 -5.01
CA ASP A 64 -28.61 14.99 -5.08
C ASP A 64 -29.34 15.01 -3.73
N ARG A 65 -29.30 16.16 -3.03
CA ARG A 65 -29.93 16.34 -1.72
C ARG A 65 -31.44 16.23 -1.77
N ALA A 66 -32.06 16.57 -2.92
CA ALA A 66 -33.53 16.54 -3.07
C ALA A 66 -34.05 15.10 -3.10
N THR A 67 -33.29 14.18 -3.67
CA THR A 67 -33.66 12.76 -3.77
C THR A 67 -32.93 11.89 -2.74
N SER A 68 -31.90 12.42 -2.07
CA SER A 68 -30.99 11.69 -1.19
C SER A 68 -30.27 10.51 -1.88
N LEU A 69 -30.00 10.64 -3.18
CA LEU A 69 -29.39 9.61 -3.99
C LEU A 69 -28.07 10.08 -4.63
N TRP A 70 -27.19 9.15 -4.86
CA TRP A 70 -25.99 9.30 -5.65
C TRP A 70 -26.23 8.94 -7.10
N HIS A 71 -25.79 9.78 -8.02
CA HIS A 71 -25.70 9.53 -9.45
C HIS A 71 -24.24 9.23 -9.79
N VAL A 72 -23.93 7.97 -10.12
CA VAL A 72 -22.58 7.51 -10.39
C VAL A 72 -22.43 7.22 -11.87
N ASP A 73 -21.61 8.00 -12.56
CA ASP A 73 -21.29 7.75 -13.96
C ASP A 73 -20.17 6.72 -14.07
N VAL A 74 -20.44 5.67 -14.82
CA VAL A 74 -19.52 4.58 -15.10
C VAL A 74 -19.28 4.45 -16.60
N ARG A 75 -18.01 4.24 -16.98
CA ARG A 75 -17.57 4.01 -18.35
C ARG A 75 -17.20 2.56 -18.56
N ASP A 76 -17.76 1.92 -19.54
CA ASP A 76 -17.39 0.55 -19.93
C ASP A 76 -16.21 0.52 -20.92
N SER A 77 -15.76 -0.69 -21.27
CA SER A 77 -14.64 -0.89 -22.22
C SER A 77 -14.89 -0.38 -23.64
N SER A 78 -16.15 -0.15 -24.03
CA SER A 78 -16.51 0.45 -25.31
C SER A 78 -16.45 1.99 -25.30
N GLY A 79 -16.23 2.59 -24.11
CA GLY A 79 -16.26 4.03 -23.88
C GLY A 79 -17.68 4.56 -23.61
N SER A 80 -18.70 3.70 -23.58
CA SER A 80 -20.08 4.09 -23.28
C SER A 80 -20.22 4.47 -21.80
N ILE A 81 -20.89 5.58 -21.54
CA ILE A 81 -21.15 6.08 -20.19
C ILE A 81 -22.59 5.77 -19.80
N LYS A 82 -22.76 5.24 -18.58
CA LYS A 82 -24.06 4.97 -17.98
C LYS A 82 -24.10 5.52 -16.57
N THR A 83 -25.20 6.15 -16.20
CA THR A 83 -25.45 6.60 -14.84
C THR A 83 -26.13 5.50 -14.02
N LYS A 84 -25.53 5.18 -12.87
CA LYS A 84 -26.13 4.32 -11.85
C LYS A 84 -26.63 5.17 -10.71
N VAL A 85 -27.90 4.95 -10.30
CA VAL A 85 -28.51 5.65 -9.18
C VAL A 85 -28.47 4.73 -7.96
N VAL A 86 -27.85 5.17 -6.88
CA VAL A 86 -27.60 4.37 -5.68
C VAL A 86 -27.76 5.19 -4.40
N THR A 87 -28.09 4.54 -3.30
CA THR A 87 -28.24 5.19 -1.99
C THR A 87 -26.90 5.40 -1.29
N ILE A 88 -25.96 4.50 -1.48
CA ILE A 88 -24.66 4.47 -0.79
C ILE A 88 -23.55 4.27 -1.81
N VAL A 89 -22.44 4.98 -1.62
CA VAL A 89 -21.22 4.79 -2.39
C VAL A 89 -20.07 4.45 -1.43
N VAL A 90 -19.36 3.37 -1.73
CA VAL A 90 -18.17 2.95 -0.96
C VAL A 90 -16.95 2.94 -1.88
N PHE A 91 -16.00 3.83 -1.62
CA PHE A 91 -14.73 3.87 -2.33
C PHE A 91 -13.74 2.87 -1.71
N ALA A 92 -13.43 1.81 -2.44
CA ALA A 92 -12.46 0.79 -2.07
C ALA A 92 -11.26 0.76 -3.03
N THR A 93 -10.89 1.90 -3.60
CA THR A 93 -9.88 2.03 -4.67
C THR A 93 -8.44 1.83 -4.20
N GLY A 94 -8.21 1.96 -2.89
CA GLY A 94 -6.87 1.88 -2.28
C GLY A 94 -5.99 3.11 -2.60
N GLN A 95 -4.88 3.23 -1.88
CA GLN A 95 -3.96 4.37 -1.98
C GLN A 95 -2.83 4.16 -3.01
N LEU A 96 -2.54 2.90 -3.36
CA LEU A 96 -1.44 2.54 -4.26
C LEU A 96 -1.98 2.15 -5.65
N ASN A 97 -2.82 3.00 -6.22
CA ASN A 97 -3.49 2.76 -7.49
C ASN A 97 -2.98 3.65 -8.63
N GLN A 98 -2.43 4.84 -8.31
CA GLN A 98 -1.90 5.78 -9.29
C GLN A 98 -0.37 5.82 -9.26
N PRO A 99 0.33 5.22 -10.25
CA PRO A 99 1.77 5.26 -10.35
C PRO A 99 2.31 6.69 -10.43
N LYS A 100 3.37 6.97 -9.68
CA LYS A 100 4.07 8.26 -9.73
C LYS A 100 5.31 8.14 -10.60
N TYR A 101 5.32 8.81 -11.74
CA TYR A 101 6.49 8.93 -12.59
C TYR A 101 7.31 10.15 -12.21
N PRO A 102 8.64 10.06 -12.17
CA PRO A 102 9.49 11.22 -11.95
C PRO A 102 9.53 12.09 -13.21
N ALA A 103 9.62 13.39 -13.03
CA ALA A 103 9.90 14.32 -14.12
C ALA A 103 11.41 14.25 -14.44
N ILE A 104 11.78 13.41 -15.39
CA ILE A 104 13.16 13.26 -15.89
C ILE A 104 13.12 13.51 -17.38
N ASP A 105 13.97 14.41 -17.85
CA ASP A 105 14.06 14.78 -19.27
C ASP A 105 14.47 13.59 -20.14
N GLY A 106 13.81 13.43 -21.29
CA GLY A 106 14.17 12.47 -22.30
C GLY A 106 13.59 11.06 -22.12
N VAL A 107 12.66 10.83 -21.19
CA VAL A 107 11.97 9.54 -21.04
C VAL A 107 11.33 9.09 -22.35
N GLU A 108 10.73 10.04 -23.08
CA GLU A 108 10.06 9.82 -24.36
C GLU A 108 10.99 9.40 -25.50
N ASN A 109 12.29 9.67 -25.35
CA ASN A 109 13.32 9.33 -26.35
C ASN A 109 13.94 7.94 -26.12
N PHE A 110 13.62 7.28 -25.00
CA PHE A 110 14.18 5.98 -24.68
C PHE A 110 13.68 4.90 -25.64
N GLN A 111 14.59 4.14 -26.22
CA GLN A 111 14.30 3.14 -27.25
C GLN A 111 14.02 1.73 -26.70
N GLY A 112 14.10 1.53 -25.41
CA GLY A 112 13.76 0.29 -24.73
C GLY A 112 12.43 0.36 -23.96
N PRO A 113 12.00 -0.74 -23.34
CA PRO A 113 10.87 -0.71 -22.41
C PRO A 113 11.16 0.20 -21.19
N ALA A 114 10.29 1.19 -20.95
CA ALA A 114 10.30 2.04 -19.77
C ALA A 114 8.91 2.03 -19.13
N PHE A 115 8.78 1.50 -17.90
CA PHE A 115 7.49 1.30 -17.27
C PHE A 115 7.57 1.36 -15.74
N HIS A 116 6.44 1.64 -15.12
CA HIS A 116 6.31 1.58 -13.66
C HIS A 116 6.17 0.14 -13.17
N SER A 117 6.76 -0.20 -12.03
CA SER A 117 6.70 -1.54 -11.43
C SER A 117 5.27 -2.08 -11.29
N ALA A 118 4.28 -1.22 -11.04
CA ALA A 118 2.87 -1.58 -10.99
C ALA A 118 2.27 -1.99 -12.35
N ARG A 119 2.95 -1.70 -13.45
CA ARG A 119 2.53 -1.98 -14.83
C ARG A 119 3.55 -2.85 -15.55
N TRP A 120 4.03 -3.88 -14.87
CA TRP A 120 4.99 -4.83 -15.42
C TRP A 120 4.42 -5.51 -16.67
N PRO A 121 5.11 -5.44 -17.85
CA PRO A 121 4.67 -6.13 -19.05
C PRO A 121 4.76 -7.66 -18.88
N ARG A 122 3.71 -8.38 -19.32
CA ARG A 122 3.60 -9.84 -19.07
C ARG A 122 4.74 -10.64 -19.71
N ASP A 123 5.16 -10.24 -20.90
CA ASP A 123 6.11 -11.00 -21.72
C ASP A 123 7.53 -10.39 -21.70
N LEU A 124 7.80 -9.53 -20.71
CA LEU A 124 9.10 -8.90 -20.60
C LEU A 124 10.13 -9.87 -20.04
N SER A 125 11.19 -10.13 -20.82
CA SER A 125 12.40 -10.77 -20.33
C SER A 125 13.50 -9.74 -20.06
N VAL A 126 14.11 -9.84 -18.88
CA VAL A 126 15.28 -9.03 -18.47
C VAL A 126 16.60 -9.78 -18.64
N ARG A 127 16.54 -11.01 -19.15
CA ARG A 127 17.71 -11.88 -19.32
C ARG A 127 18.76 -11.24 -20.22
N ASN A 128 20.00 -11.23 -19.73
CA ASN A 128 21.18 -10.67 -20.41
C ASN A 128 21.03 -9.19 -20.83
N LYS A 129 20.21 -8.41 -20.10
CA LYS A 129 20.00 -6.98 -20.36
C LYS A 129 20.66 -6.10 -19.29
N ASN A 130 20.97 -4.87 -19.65
CA ASN A 130 21.31 -3.82 -18.69
C ASN A 130 19.98 -3.21 -18.19
N VAL A 131 19.65 -3.47 -16.93
CA VAL A 131 18.40 -3.02 -16.33
C VAL A 131 18.68 -1.90 -15.35
N VAL A 132 17.95 -0.81 -15.48
CA VAL A 132 17.99 0.31 -14.53
C VAL A 132 16.69 0.34 -13.75
N VAL A 133 16.79 0.32 -12.41
CA VAL A 133 15.67 0.50 -11.50
C VAL A 133 15.79 1.87 -10.84
N ILE A 134 14.79 2.74 -11.08
CA ILE A 134 14.76 4.07 -10.46
C ILE A 134 13.88 3.99 -9.20
N GLY A 135 14.53 4.05 -8.04
CA GLY A 135 13.95 3.93 -6.70
C GLY A 135 14.46 2.72 -5.92
N SER A 136 14.42 2.82 -4.59
CA SER A 136 14.88 1.79 -3.64
C SER A 136 13.82 1.49 -2.56
N GLY A 137 12.53 1.71 -2.86
CA GLY A 137 11.41 1.39 -1.96
C GLY A 137 10.99 -0.08 -2.02
N ALA A 138 9.81 -0.40 -1.43
CA ALA A 138 9.31 -1.76 -1.30
C ALA A 138 9.32 -2.56 -2.62
N SER A 139 8.83 -1.96 -3.72
CA SER A 139 8.83 -2.65 -5.02
C SER A 139 10.24 -2.95 -5.53
N ALA A 140 11.18 -2.00 -5.37
CA ALA A 140 12.58 -2.22 -5.76
C ALA A 140 13.22 -3.33 -4.92
N MET A 141 13.02 -3.34 -3.60
CA MET A 141 13.54 -4.38 -2.72
C MET A 141 13.05 -5.77 -3.09
N GLN A 142 11.79 -5.89 -3.51
CA GLN A 142 11.20 -7.17 -3.90
C GLN A 142 11.64 -7.64 -5.29
N LEU A 143 11.72 -6.74 -6.28
CA LEU A 143 12.06 -7.12 -7.66
C LEU A 143 13.56 -7.29 -7.91
N ALA A 144 14.42 -6.56 -7.18
CA ALA A 144 15.86 -6.55 -7.44
C ALA A 144 16.53 -7.93 -7.36
N PRO A 145 16.22 -8.80 -6.36
CA PRO A 145 16.82 -10.14 -6.31
C PRO A 145 16.51 -10.99 -7.54
N SER A 146 15.27 -10.93 -8.04
CA SER A 146 14.82 -11.67 -9.22
C SER A 146 15.43 -11.09 -10.50
N VAL A 147 15.45 -9.77 -10.63
CA VAL A 147 16.07 -9.10 -11.78
C VAL A 147 17.57 -9.33 -11.83
N ALA A 148 18.26 -9.23 -10.69
CA ALA A 148 19.71 -9.47 -10.63
C ALA A 148 20.12 -10.91 -10.95
N ALA A 149 19.21 -11.87 -10.82
CA ALA A 149 19.48 -13.27 -11.18
C ALA A 149 19.52 -13.51 -12.70
N GLU A 150 18.89 -12.63 -13.50
CA GLU A 150 18.76 -12.81 -14.94
C GLU A 150 19.47 -11.71 -15.75
N ALA A 151 19.54 -10.49 -15.22
CA ALA A 151 20.15 -9.36 -15.90
C ALA A 151 21.65 -9.50 -16.04
N SER A 152 22.20 -8.98 -17.14
CA SER A 152 23.64 -8.81 -17.31
C SER A 152 24.21 -7.79 -16.31
N GLN A 153 23.49 -6.68 -16.15
CA GLN A 153 23.79 -5.62 -15.18
C GLN A 153 22.50 -5.07 -14.59
N LEU A 154 22.45 -4.88 -13.29
CA LEU A 154 21.38 -4.18 -12.60
C LEU A 154 21.94 -2.92 -11.94
N THR A 155 21.48 -1.75 -12.41
CA THR A 155 21.82 -0.46 -11.79
C THR A 155 20.60 0.05 -11.01
N ILE A 156 20.77 0.29 -9.71
CA ILE A 156 19.70 0.77 -8.83
C ILE A 156 19.96 2.22 -8.47
N MET A 157 19.07 3.12 -8.92
CA MET A 157 19.14 4.55 -8.63
C MET A 157 18.41 4.86 -7.33
N GLN A 158 19.17 5.10 -6.26
CA GLN A 158 18.65 5.33 -4.92
C GLN A 158 18.73 6.80 -4.52
N ARG A 159 17.58 7.44 -4.29
CA ARG A 159 17.54 8.78 -3.70
C ARG A 159 17.77 8.77 -2.19
N SER A 160 17.24 7.78 -1.49
CA SER A 160 17.40 7.63 -0.05
C SER A 160 17.23 6.16 0.36
N PRO A 161 18.09 5.67 1.27
CA PRO A 161 18.01 4.28 1.74
C PRO A 161 16.73 4.02 2.56
N GLN A 162 16.42 2.76 2.77
CA GLN A 162 15.26 2.31 3.53
C GLN A 162 15.70 1.49 4.74
N TRP A 163 14.98 1.65 5.86
CA TRP A 163 15.07 0.72 6.96
C TRP A 163 14.42 -0.60 6.57
N ALA A 164 15.13 -1.71 6.76
CA ALA A 164 14.62 -3.04 6.51
C ALA A 164 14.78 -3.94 7.73
N ILE A 165 13.73 -4.70 8.04
CA ILE A 165 13.70 -5.64 9.18
C ILE A 165 14.16 -7.01 8.70
N PRO A 166 15.10 -7.66 9.40
CA PRO A 166 15.42 -9.05 9.17
C PRO A 166 14.21 -9.93 9.53
N THR A 167 13.78 -10.77 8.60
CA THR A 167 12.71 -11.72 8.83
C THR A 167 13.15 -13.12 8.41
N ARG A 168 13.54 -13.92 9.40
CA ARG A 168 14.10 -15.27 9.18
C ARG A 168 13.14 -16.22 8.42
N ASP A 169 11.83 -16.00 8.58
CA ASP A 169 10.80 -16.86 7.99
C ASP A 169 10.24 -16.31 6.69
N TYR A 170 10.85 -15.25 6.08
CA TYR A 170 10.26 -14.56 4.92
C TYR A 170 10.07 -15.51 3.71
N HIS A 171 11.03 -16.39 3.45
CA HIS A 171 10.97 -17.42 2.39
C HIS A 171 10.77 -18.84 2.92
N LYS A 172 10.31 -18.95 4.17
CA LYS A 172 10.16 -20.27 4.79
C LYS A 172 8.80 -20.85 4.47
N THR A 173 8.82 -22.12 4.03
CA THR A 173 7.62 -22.91 3.82
C THR A 173 6.94 -23.25 5.15
N VAL A 174 5.62 -23.28 5.13
CA VAL A 174 4.81 -23.77 6.26
C VAL A 174 4.83 -25.30 6.21
N SER A 175 5.39 -25.93 7.25
CA SER A 175 5.50 -27.40 7.28
C SER A 175 4.14 -28.08 7.39
N ASP A 176 4.06 -29.34 6.96
CA ASP A 176 2.82 -30.10 7.01
C ASP A 176 2.33 -30.33 8.44
N GLU A 177 3.26 -30.48 9.40
CA GLU A 177 2.92 -30.58 10.82
C GLU A 177 2.27 -29.28 11.32
N LYS A 178 2.79 -28.12 10.87
CA LYS A 178 2.20 -26.83 11.23
C LYS A 178 0.80 -26.68 10.64
N LYS A 179 0.61 -27.05 9.38
CA LYS A 179 -0.71 -27.07 8.72
C LYS A 179 -1.67 -28.01 9.42
N TRP A 180 -1.19 -29.18 9.83
CA TRP A 180 -1.98 -30.14 10.59
C TRP A 180 -2.43 -29.57 11.94
N LEU A 181 -1.52 -28.94 12.72
CA LEU A 181 -1.85 -28.29 13.98
C LEU A 181 -2.92 -27.19 13.80
N LEU A 182 -2.76 -26.34 12.77
CA LEU A 182 -3.70 -25.27 12.46
C LEU A 182 -5.10 -25.81 12.11
N LYS A 183 -5.21 -26.98 11.49
CA LYS A 183 -6.48 -27.58 11.07
C LYS A 183 -7.18 -28.39 12.15
N HIS A 184 -6.43 -29.09 13.00
CA HIS A 184 -6.98 -30.16 13.84
C HIS A 184 -6.92 -29.88 15.34
N VAL A 185 -6.04 -28.97 15.78
CA VAL A 185 -5.98 -28.63 17.22
C VAL A 185 -6.95 -27.49 17.51
N PRO A 186 -7.97 -27.70 18.34
CA PRO A 186 -8.96 -26.67 18.67
C PRO A 186 -8.29 -25.38 19.16
N PHE A 187 -8.77 -24.23 18.71
CA PHE A 187 -8.30 -22.87 19.05
C PHE A 187 -6.84 -22.56 18.70
N TYR A 188 -6.09 -23.48 18.13
CA TYR A 188 -4.68 -23.24 17.82
C TYR A 188 -4.50 -22.20 16.70
N ALA A 189 -5.35 -22.24 15.68
CA ALA A 189 -5.31 -21.27 14.58
C ALA A 189 -5.66 -19.87 15.04
N GLU A 190 -6.72 -19.73 15.86
CA GLU A 190 -7.16 -18.47 16.42
C GLU A 190 -6.10 -17.86 17.35
N TRP A 191 -5.52 -18.69 18.22
CA TRP A 191 -4.41 -18.28 19.08
C TRP A 191 -3.19 -17.86 18.28
N TYR A 192 -2.83 -18.62 17.27
CA TYR A 192 -1.71 -18.29 16.38
C TYR A 192 -1.95 -16.95 15.66
N ARG A 193 -3.14 -16.75 15.07
CA ARG A 193 -3.54 -15.48 14.45
C ARG A 193 -3.48 -14.33 15.46
N PHE A 194 -4.06 -14.50 16.65
CA PHE A 194 -3.99 -13.49 17.71
C PHE A 194 -2.55 -13.11 18.07
N SER A 195 -1.66 -14.09 18.17
CA SER A 195 -0.25 -13.85 18.46
C SER A 195 0.45 -13.04 17.37
N LEU A 196 0.02 -13.19 16.11
CA LEU A 196 0.51 -12.40 14.98
C LEU A 196 -0.05 -10.97 15.03
N VAL A 197 -1.35 -10.82 15.26
CA VAL A 197 -2.00 -9.49 15.45
C VAL A 197 -1.26 -8.70 16.52
N TRP A 198 -1.04 -9.30 17.70
CA TRP A 198 -0.35 -8.65 18.82
C TRP A 198 1.07 -8.23 18.46
N ARG A 199 1.84 -9.11 17.84
CA ARG A 199 3.26 -8.84 17.49
C ARG A 199 3.42 -7.79 16.40
N PHE A 200 2.54 -7.80 15.40
CA PHE A 200 2.64 -6.94 14.22
C PHE A 200 1.80 -5.66 14.31
N SER A 201 1.09 -5.41 15.41
CA SER A 201 0.28 -4.19 15.61
C SER A 201 0.69 -3.43 16.87
N ASP A 202 0.07 -3.70 17.99
CA ASP A 202 0.13 -2.87 19.20
C ASP A 202 1.51 -2.78 19.85
N ARG A 203 2.30 -3.84 19.76
CA ARG A 203 3.63 -3.87 20.37
C ARG A 203 4.57 -2.76 19.86
N LEU A 204 4.35 -2.30 18.64
CA LEU A 204 5.21 -1.29 17.99
C LEU A 204 4.84 0.15 18.36
N LEU A 205 3.64 0.40 18.88
CA LEU A 205 3.16 1.76 19.17
C LEU A 205 4.12 2.56 20.04
N ALA A 206 4.64 1.94 21.09
CA ALA A 206 5.59 2.59 21.99
C ALA A 206 6.92 2.97 21.35
N THR A 207 7.29 2.34 20.23
CA THR A 207 8.51 2.62 19.47
C THR A 207 8.35 3.85 18.57
N VAL A 208 7.13 4.13 18.10
CA VAL A 208 6.86 5.23 17.16
C VAL A 208 6.32 6.49 17.84
N ARG A 209 6.00 6.43 19.14
CA ARG A 209 5.54 7.61 19.89
C ARG A 209 6.71 8.55 20.14
N LYS A 210 6.62 9.80 19.66
CA LYS A 210 7.64 10.83 19.88
C LYS A 210 7.72 11.20 21.37
N ASP A 211 8.94 11.21 21.92
CA ASP A 211 9.23 11.79 23.23
C ASP A 211 9.78 13.22 23.03
N PRO A 212 9.06 14.26 23.47
CA PRO A 212 9.49 15.65 23.30
C PRO A 212 10.84 15.97 23.97
N ASN A 213 11.20 15.24 25.03
CA ASN A 213 12.42 15.45 25.82
C ASN A 213 13.56 14.53 25.38
N TRP A 214 13.41 13.81 24.26
CA TRP A 214 14.45 12.90 23.80
C TRP A 214 15.67 13.67 23.25
N PRO A 215 16.89 13.47 23.81
CA PRO A 215 18.07 14.28 23.46
C PRO A 215 18.63 14.00 22.06
N HIS A 216 18.27 12.86 21.43
CA HIS A 216 18.76 12.44 20.11
C HIS A 216 17.64 12.48 19.06
N SER A 217 16.86 13.57 19.05
CA SER A 217 15.69 13.73 18.16
C SER A 217 16.05 13.86 16.67
N ASP A 218 17.31 14.11 16.35
CA ASP A 218 17.90 14.13 15.00
C ASP A 218 17.92 12.74 14.34
N ARG A 219 18.06 11.67 15.13
CA ARG A 219 18.24 10.30 14.63
C ARG A 219 17.16 9.29 15.05
N SER A 220 16.38 9.59 16.12
CA SER A 220 15.39 8.68 16.69
C SER A 220 14.28 9.43 17.40
N LEU A 221 13.15 8.76 17.68
CA LEU A 221 11.95 9.37 18.26
C LEU A 221 11.91 9.26 19.79
N ASN A 222 12.54 8.23 20.35
CA ASN A 222 12.63 7.92 21.78
C ASN A 222 13.65 6.80 22.02
N LYS A 223 13.91 6.43 23.27
CA LYS A 223 14.88 5.40 23.66
C LYS A 223 14.62 4.03 23.00
N LYS A 224 13.35 3.63 22.81
CA LYS A 224 13.02 2.35 22.15
C LYS A 224 13.27 2.40 20.64
N ASN A 225 12.96 3.52 20.03
CA ASN A 225 13.23 3.77 18.62
C ASN A 225 14.74 3.80 18.35
N ASP A 226 15.50 4.43 19.22
CA ASP A 226 16.97 4.50 19.14
C ASP A 226 17.60 3.11 19.23
N ARG A 227 17.19 2.31 20.22
CA ARG A 227 17.63 0.90 20.33
C ARG A 227 17.26 0.10 19.06
N HIS A 228 16.10 0.35 18.49
CA HIS A 228 15.70 -0.32 17.26
C HIS A 228 16.57 0.12 16.08
N ARG A 229 16.93 1.41 16.02
CA ARG A 229 17.91 1.93 15.04
C ARG A 229 19.24 1.17 15.14
N ASP A 230 19.78 0.99 16.35
CA ASP A 230 21.05 0.28 16.54
C ASP A 230 20.97 -1.17 16.04
N ILE A 231 19.87 -1.87 16.32
CA ILE A 231 19.63 -3.25 15.84
C ILE A 231 19.61 -3.29 14.31
N LEU A 232 18.86 -2.39 13.67
CA LEU A 232 18.75 -2.36 12.22
C LEU A 232 20.06 -1.93 11.54
N THR A 233 20.78 -1.00 12.14
CA THR A 233 22.12 -0.60 11.64
C THR A 233 23.09 -1.77 11.71
N LYS A 234 23.13 -2.47 12.85
CA LYS A 234 23.96 -3.66 13.02
C LYS A 234 23.63 -4.73 11.97
N TYR A 235 22.34 -4.97 11.73
CA TYR A 235 21.89 -5.91 10.70
C TYR A 235 22.38 -5.53 9.30
N ILE A 236 22.29 -4.25 8.91
CA ILE A 236 22.80 -3.77 7.62
C ILE A 236 24.31 -4.03 7.50
N HIS A 237 25.09 -3.77 8.55
CA HIS A 237 26.51 -4.04 8.57
C HIS A 237 26.82 -5.54 8.45
N GLU A 238 26.08 -6.41 9.15
CA GLU A 238 26.25 -7.86 9.08
C GLU A 238 25.95 -8.40 7.66
N GLU A 239 24.91 -7.90 7.00
CA GLU A 239 24.53 -8.34 5.65
C GLU A 239 25.47 -7.82 4.56
N LEU A 240 26.01 -6.60 4.71
CA LEU A 240 26.92 -6.00 3.71
C LEU A 240 28.39 -6.37 3.95
N GLY A 241 28.76 -6.80 5.17
CA GLY A 241 30.11 -7.24 5.51
C GLY A 241 31.15 -6.15 5.32
N GLU A 242 32.20 -6.43 4.56
CA GLU A 242 33.31 -5.52 4.33
C GLU A 242 33.04 -4.41 3.29
N ARG A 243 31.85 -4.40 2.67
CA ARG A 243 31.48 -3.41 1.66
C ARG A 243 31.09 -2.07 2.30
N VAL A 244 32.13 -1.33 2.81
CA VAL A 244 31.97 -0.01 3.45
C VAL A 244 31.22 0.97 2.53
N ASP A 245 31.56 0.95 1.23
CA ASP A 245 30.91 1.74 0.20
C ASP A 245 29.38 1.55 0.15
N LEU A 246 28.89 0.31 0.29
CA LEU A 246 27.47 -0.01 0.33
C LEU A 246 26.86 0.31 1.69
N ILE A 247 27.59 0.14 2.79
CA ILE A 247 27.10 0.47 4.14
C ILE A 247 26.77 1.96 4.22
N GLU A 248 27.67 2.84 3.77
CA GLU A 248 27.45 4.30 3.76
C GLU A 248 26.22 4.70 2.94
N LYS A 249 25.98 4.01 1.81
CA LYS A 249 24.82 4.23 0.95
C LYS A 249 23.53 3.62 1.50
N SER A 250 23.59 2.64 2.42
CA SER A 250 22.45 1.82 2.83
C SER A 250 21.89 2.14 4.21
N VAL A 251 22.65 2.77 5.11
CA VAL A 251 22.18 3.16 6.45
C VAL A 251 21.38 4.47 6.38
N PRO A 252 20.04 4.46 6.68
CA PRO A 252 19.25 5.67 6.66
C PRO A 252 19.66 6.69 7.73
N LYS A 253 19.60 7.98 7.38
CA LYS A 253 19.87 9.09 8.32
C LYS A 253 18.65 9.50 9.14
N TYR A 254 17.44 9.13 8.69
CA TYR A 254 16.19 9.43 9.37
C TYR A 254 15.83 8.35 10.41
N PRO A 255 14.99 8.66 11.42
CA PRO A 255 14.54 7.69 12.44
C PRO A 255 13.87 6.46 11.84
N PRO A 256 14.04 5.25 12.40
CA PRO A 256 13.19 4.11 12.06
C PRO A 256 11.70 4.48 12.15
N TYR A 257 10.90 3.98 11.19
CA TYR A 257 9.49 4.34 11.00
C TYR A 257 9.23 5.79 10.53
N GLY A 258 10.23 6.61 10.25
CA GLY A 258 10.06 7.88 9.54
C GLY A 258 9.56 7.70 8.10
N LYS A 259 9.72 6.49 7.57
CA LYS A 259 9.01 5.91 6.42
C LYS A 259 8.53 4.52 6.83
N ARG A 260 7.55 3.94 6.10
CA ARG A 260 7.18 2.53 6.33
C ARG A 260 8.43 1.67 6.31
N ILE A 261 8.66 0.93 7.40
CA ILE A 261 9.77 -0.01 7.47
C ILE A 261 9.48 -1.20 6.56
N LEU A 262 10.49 -1.69 5.87
CA LEU A 262 10.36 -2.78 4.91
C LEU A 262 10.88 -4.09 5.51
N VAL A 263 10.54 -5.20 4.88
CA VAL A 263 11.14 -6.52 5.18
C VAL A 263 12.27 -6.75 4.20
N ASP A 264 13.43 -7.17 4.69
CA ASP A 264 14.54 -7.53 3.80
C ASP A 264 14.20 -8.83 3.04
N ASN A 265 14.15 -8.71 1.72
CA ASN A 265 13.94 -9.80 0.78
C ASN A 265 15.26 -10.14 0.06
N ASN A 266 16.32 -10.44 0.78
CA ASN A 266 17.68 -10.60 0.24
C ASN A 266 18.19 -9.33 -0.49
N TRP A 267 17.69 -8.15 -0.15
CA TRP A 267 18.10 -6.89 -0.75
C TRP A 267 19.58 -6.63 -0.54
N PHE A 268 20.06 -6.66 0.71
CA PHE A 268 21.46 -6.40 1.01
C PHE A 268 22.40 -7.44 0.39
N LYS A 269 22.00 -8.71 0.37
CA LYS A 269 22.73 -9.75 -0.35
C LYS A 269 22.79 -9.50 -1.86
N THR A 270 21.71 -8.96 -2.41
CA THR A 270 21.64 -8.62 -3.84
C THR A 270 22.58 -7.46 -4.18
N LEU A 271 22.68 -6.44 -3.33
CA LEU A 271 23.59 -5.33 -3.54
C LEU A 271 25.08 -5.75 -3.60
N ARG A 272 25.44 -6.91 -3.02
CA ARG A 272 26.81 -7.44 -3.02
C ARG A 272 27.17 -8.21 -4.29
N LYS A 273 26.24 -8.48 -5.19
CA LYS A 273 26.51 -9.21 -6.43
C LYS A 273 27.33 -8.35 -7.39
N ASP A 274 28.23 -8.97 -8.13
CA ASP A 274 29.13 -8.30 -9.07
C ASP A 274 28.41 -7.57 -10.21
N ASN A 275 27.22 -8.07 -10.57
CA ASN A 275 26.38 -7.47 -11.61
C ASN A 275 25.34 -6.48 -11.04
N VAL A 276 25.50 -6.00 -9.81
CA VAL A 276 24.59 -5.03 -9.19
C VAL A 276 25.35 -3.79 -8.74
N GLU A 277 24.87 -2.64 -9.16
CA GLU A 277 25.42 -1.35 -8.80
C GLU A 277 24.37 -0.49 -8.07
N LEU A 278 24.72 0.07 -6.91
CA LEU A 278 23.90 1.03 -6.17
C LEU A 278 24.43 2.44 -6.37
N VAL A 279 23.65 3.25 -7.09
CA VAL A 279 23.96 4.65 -7.43
C VAL A 279 23.11 5.59 -6.60
N THR A 280 23.72 6.55 -5.94
CA THR A 280 23.02 7.54 -5.08
C THR A 280 22.93 8.92 -5.70
N GLU A 281 23.55 9.11 -6.86
CA GLU A 281 23.44 10.32 -7.66
C GLU A 281 22.05 10.50 -8.24
N GLN A 282 21.66 11.75 -8.44
CA GLN A 282 20.37 12.06 -9.05
C GLN A 282 20.38 11.75 -10.55
N VAL A 283 19.35 11.07 -11.04
CA VAL A 283 19.13 10.93 -12.48
C VAL A 283 18.66 12.27 -13.03
N THR A 284 19.37 12.82 -13.99
CA THR A 284 19.08 14.12 -14.62
C THR A 284 18.48 13.99 -16.00
N LYS A 285 18.85 12.93 -16.75
CA LYS A 285 18.40 12.76 -18.14
C LYS A 285 18.32 11.28 -18.51
N ILE A 286 17.40 10.94 -19.36
CA ILE A 286 17.29 9.64 -20.05
C ILE A 286 17.63 9.84 -21.53
N GLY A 287 18.59 9.07 -22.01
CA GLY A 287 18.99 9.00 -23.39
C GLY A 287 18.31 7.85 -24.14
N LYS A 288 18.73 7.61 -25.39
CA LYS A 288 18.14 6.55 -26.24
C LYS A 288 18.36 5.14 -25.66
N ARG A 289 19.50 4.89 -25.04
CA ARG A 289 19.93 3.58 -24.49
C ARG A 289 20.72 3.72 -23.18
N SER A 290 20.53 4.80 -22.48
CA SER A 290 21.27 5.09 -21.25
C SER A 290 20.54 6.08 -20.37
N ILE A 291 20.99 6.21 -19.12
CA ILE A 291 20.61 7.28 -18.19
C ILE A 291 21.86 8.06 -17.78
N PHE A 292 21.68 9.33 -17.42
CA PHE A 292 22.75 10.21 -16.99
C PHE A 292 22.48 10.73 -15.59
N THR A 293 23.53 10.78 -14.78
CA THR A 293 23.46 11.30 -13.39
C THR A 293 23.88 12.76 -13.31
N SER A 294 23.68 13.36 -12.14
CA SER A 294 24.11 14.74 -11.85
C SER A 294 25.63 14.95 -11.93
N GLU A 295 26.42 13.89 -11.77
CA GLU A 295 27.89 13.92 -11.89
C GLU A 295 28.36 13.67 -13.32
N GLY A 296 27.41 13.50 -14.27
CA GLY A 296 27.72 13.26 -15.67
C GLY A 296 28.01 11.80 -16.02
N THR A 297 27.86 10.89 -15.07
CA THR A 297 28.06 9.46 -15.31
C THR A 297 26.95 8.90 -16.18
N GLU A 298 27.32 8.12 -17.19
CA GLU A 298 26.42 7.43 -18.09
C GLU A 298 26.30 5.96 -17.71
N HIS A 299 25.06 5.49 -17.46
CA HIS A 299 24.76 4.08 -17.25
C HIS A 299 23.93 3.53 -18.41
N LYS A 300 24.41 2.45 -19.03
CA LYS A 300 23.71 1.75 -20.11
C LYS A 300 22.38 1.20 -19.62
N ALA A 301 21.33 1.30 -20.44
CA ALA A 301 20.02 0.79 -20.12
C ALA A 301 19.36 0.17 -21.37
N ASP A 302 18.98 -1.08 -21.27
CA ASP A 302 18.08 -1.77 -22.21
C ASP A 302 16.63 -1.75 -21.71
N VAL A 303 16.44 -1.67 -20.38
CA VAL A 303 15.15 -1.60 -19.70
C VAL A 303 15.22 -0.60 -18.55
N ILE A 304 14.20 0.24 -18.42
CA ILE A 304 14.04 1.15 -17.28
C ILE A 304 12.77 0.78 -16.51
N ILE A 305 12.94 0.54 -15.19
CA ILE A 305 11.84 0.20 -14.29
C ILE A 305 11.67 1.34 -13.27
N PHE A 306 10.55 2.04 -13.32
CA PHE A 306 10.22 3.06 -12.34
C PHE A 306 9.62 2.41 -11.08
N ALA A 307 10.39 2.28 -10.02
CA ALA A 307 9.97 1.86 -8.69
C ALA A 307 9.77 3.09 -7.78
N THR A 308 9.15 4.12 -8.32
CA THR A 308 9.08 5.49 -7.79
C THR A 308 7.84 5.74 -6.92
N GLY A 309 7.05 4.68 -6.66
CA GLY A 309 5.90 4.73 -5.78
C GLY A 309 4.64 5.29 -6.45
N PHE A 310 3.73 5.80 -5.62
CA PHE A 310 2.38 6.17 -6.03
C PHE A 310 2.00 7.55 -5.51
N HIS A 311 0.98 8.16 -6.08
CA HIS A 311 0.34 9.35 -5.58
C HIS A 311 -0.62 8.99 -4.43
N ALA A 312 -0.06 8.63 -3.27
CA ALA A 312 -0.85 8.12 -2.13
C ALA A 312 -1.84 9.15 -1.55
N GLY A 313 -1.60 10.45 -1.71
CA GLY A 313 -2.52 11.52 -1.32
C GLY A 313 -3.73 11.66 -2.27
N LYS A 314 -3.61 11.19 -3.52
CA LYS A 314 -4.71 11.26 -4.50
C LYS A 314 -5.67 10.08 -4.35
N THR A 315 -6.29 9.98 -3.18
CA THR A 315 -7.16 8.85 -2.81
C THR A 315 -8.34 8.64 -3.75
N LEU A 316 -8.89 9.73 -4.32
CA LEU A 316 -10.03 9.68 -5.24
C LEU A 316 -9.64 9.27 -6.66
N GLY A 317 -8.36 9.31 -6.97
CA GLY A 317 -7.88 9.04 -8.31
C GLY A 317 -8.38 10.09 -9.32
N SER A 318 -8.96 9.59 -10.41
CA SER A 318 -9.58 10.40 -11.47
C SER A 318 -11.09 10.65 -11.25
N VAL A 319 -11.66 10.12 -10.15
CA VAL A 319 -13.10 10.22 -9.91
C VAL A 319 -13.44 11.60 -9.38
N HIS A 320 -14.40 12.27 -10.02
CA HIS A 320 -14.95 13.53 -9.55
C HIS A 320 -16.12 13.27 -8.60
N ILE A 321 -16.01 13.78 -7.36
CA ILE A 321 -17.05 13.59 -6.34
C ILE A 321 -17.60 14.96 -5.95
N SER A 322 -18.91 15.12 -6.07
CA SER A 322 -19.60 16.39 -5.77
C SER A 322 -20.93 16.18 -5.07
N VAL A 323 -21.43 17.24 -4.46
CA VAL A 323 -22.82 17.40 -4.09
C VAL A 323 -23.40 18.46 -5.04
N LYS A 324 -24.56 18.21 -5.61
CA LYS A 324 -25.20 19.06 -6.60
C LYS A 324 -25.33 20.51 -6.10
N GLY A 325 -24.71 21.44 -6.83
CA GLY A 325 -24.68 22.86 -6.48
C GLY A 325 -23.65 23.25 -5.41
N GLU A 326 -22.78 22.34 -4.99
CA GLU A 326 -21.71 22.60 -4.01
C GLU A 326 -20.31 22.33 -4.60
N SER A 327 -19.27 22.80 -3.88
CA SER A 327 -17.88 22.49 -4.22
C SER A 327 -17.61 20.97 -4.15
N SER A 328 -16.83 20.47 -5.10
CA SER A 328 -16.44 19.07 -5.15
C SER A 328 -15.55 18.68 -3.97
N LEU A 329 -15.49 17.39 -3.69
CA LEU A 329 -14.58 16.84 -2.68
C LEU A 329 -13.11 17.04 -3.09
N ASN A 330 -12.82 16.98 -4.38
CA ASN A 330 -11.50 17.25 -4.93
C ASN A 330 -11.04 18.68 -4.64
N GLU A 331 -11.94 19.67 -4.78
CA GLU A 331 -11.65 21.07 -4.42
C GLU A 331 -11.47 21.25 -2.91
N LYS A 332 -12.33 20.62 -2.09
CA LYS A 332 -12.25 20.70 -0.62
C LYS A 332 -10.98 20.07 -0.05
N TRP A 333 -10.43 19.03 -0.69
CA TRP A 333 -9.21 18.38 -0.26
C TRP A 333 -7.94 18.96 -0.90
N GLY A 334 -8.08 19.73 -2.00
CA GLY A 334 -6.94 20.21 -2.76
C GLY A 334 -6.09 19.07 -3.33
N ASP A 335 -4.86 19.37 -3.68
CA ASP A 335 -4.00 18.40 -4.39
C ASP A 335 -3.48 17.25 -3.50
N ASP A 336 -3.30 17.45 -2.18
CA ASP A 336 -2.62 16.44 -1.33
C ASP A 336 -3.02 16.53 0.16
N ASP A 337 -4.25 17.00 0.50
CA ASP A 337 -4.73 17.07 1.90
C ASP A 337 -6.09 16.36 2.09
N PRO A 338 -6.20 15.06 1.75
CA PRO A 338 -7.43 14.31 1.93
C PRO A 338 -7.72 14.10 3.41
N ARG A 339 -8.97 14.35 3.84
CA ARG A 339 -9.39 14.26 5.24
C ARG A 339 -10.65 13.43 5.38
N ALA A 340 -10.60 12.41 6.24
CA ALA A 340 -11.74 11.59 6.57
C ALA A 340 -11.69 11.16 8.03
N TYR A 341 -12.85 11.06 8.67
CA TYR A 341 -12.97 10.52 10.03
C TYR A 341 -12.72 9.02 9.99
N LEU A 342 -11.73 8.56 10.76
CA LEU A 342 -11.22 7.17 10.77
C LEU A 342 -10.82 6.62 9.38
N GLY A 343 -10.62 7.53 8.39
CA GLY A 343 -10.42 7.12 7.01
C GLY A 343 -11.68 6.57 6.33
N ILE A 344 -12.88 6.81 6.89
CA ILE A 344 -14.13 6.20 6.45
C ILE A 344 -15.13 7.23 5.93
N THR A 345 -15.36 8.34 6.65
CA THR A 345 -16.40 9.32 6.30
C THR A 345 -15.83 10.73 6.19
N THR A 346 -16.45 11.59 5.39
CA THR A 346 -16.06 12.99 5.25
C THR A 346 -17.29 13.90 5.35
N PRO A 347 -17.21 15.02 6.11
CA PRO A 347 -18.33 15.93 6.28
C PRO A 347 -18.81 16.55 4.98
N GLY A 348 -20.13 16.70 4.84
CA GLY A 348 -20.78 17.32 3.67
C GLY A 348 -21.01 16.37 2.50
N PHE A 349 -20.63 15.07 2.61
CA PHE A 349 -20.86 14.05 1.58
C PHE A 349 -21.62 12.87 2.21
N PRO A 350 -22.95 12.95 2.28
CA PRO A 350 -23.77 11.92 2.92
C PRO A 350 -23.63 10.59 2.22
N ASN A 351 -23.72 9.48 2.97
CA ASN A 351 -23.72 8.10 2.43
C ASN A 351 -22.49 7.76 1.55
N LEU A 352 -21.42 8.56 1.67
CA LEU A 352 -20.12 8.30 1.05
C LEU A 352 -19.17 7.72 2.08
N PHE A 353 -18.63 6.55 1.78
CA PHE A 353 -17.68 5.86 2.63
C PHE A 353 -16.38 5.53 1.89
N PHE A 354 -15.29 5.45 2.65
CA PHE A 354 -13.99 5.01 2.14
C PHE A 354 -13.55 3.75 2.88
N LEU A 355 -12.99 2.79 2.14
CA LEU A 355 -12.22 1.69 2.72
C LEU A 355 -10.73 1.96 2.52
N TYR A 356 -10.00 1.88 3.62
CA TYR A 356 -8.58 2.22 3.66
C TYR A 356 -8.31 3.62 3.07
N GLY A 357 -9.19 4.56 3.42
CA GLY A 357 -9.24 5.92 2.89
C GLY A 357 -8.18 6.84 3.52
N PRO A 358 -8.40 8.17 3.47
CA PRO A 358 -7.44 9.17 3.94
C PRO A 358 -6.92 8.89 5.36
N ASN A 359 -5.61 9.01 5.53
CA ASN A 359 -4.92 8.83 6.81
C ASN A 359 -5.05 7.45 7.48
N ALA A 360 -5.60 6.44 6.79
CA ALA A 360 -5.66 5.06 7.26
C ALA A 360 -4.41 4.23 6.94
N ASN A 361 -3.39 4.83 6.31
CA ASN A 361 -2.18 4.11 5.91
C ASN A 361 -1.40 3.63 7.14
N LEU A 362 -1.08 2.33 7.15
CA LEU A 362 -0.31 1.71 8.21
C LEU A 362 1.16 2.15 8.12
N GLY A 363 1.56 3.06 9.00
CA GLY A 363 2.95 3.53 9.10
C GLY A 363 3.89 2.47 9.70
N HIS A 364 3.34 1.55 10.49
CA HIS A 364 4.07 0.48 11.16
C HIS A 364 3.19 -0.74 11.32
N GLY A 365 3.64 -1.91 10.93
CA GLY A 365 2.93 -3.17 11.15
C GLY A 365 1.46 -3.19 10.70
N GLY A 366 0.72 -4.19 11.15
CA GLY A 366 -0.71 -4.36 10.87
C GLY A 366 -1.00 -4.98 9.50
N SER A 367 -2.29 -5.24 9.27
CA SER A 367 -2.80 -5.81 8.01
C SER A 367 -3.89 -4.89 7.45
N ILE A 368 -3.77 -4.54 6.18
CA ILE A 368 -4.81 -3.75 5.49
C ILE A 368 -6.14 -4.50 5.45
N ILE A 369 -6.12 -5.84 5.37
CA ILE A 369 -7.32 -6.67 5.41
C ILE A 369 -8.02 -6.52 6.76
N PHE A 370 -7.26 -6.62 7.87
CA PHE A 370 -7.81 -6.46 9.22
C PHE A 370 -8.43 -5.08 9.44
N ILE A 371 -7.74 -4.01 9.00
CA ILE A 371 -8.29 -2.65 9.07
C ILE A 371 -9.55 -2.51 8.21
N SER A 372 -9.53 -3.05 6.99
CA SER A 372 -10.69 -3.02 6.10
C SER A 372 -11.89 -3.76 6.70
N GLU A 373 -11.69 -4.90 7.36
CA GLU A 373 -12.76 -5.61 8.06
C GLU A 373 -13.40 -4.77 9.18
N LEU A 374 -12.58 -4.05 9.96
CA LEU A 374 -13.09 -3.14 11.00
C LEU A 374 -13.89 -1.98 10.39
N GLN A 375 -13.38 -1.41 9.30
CA GLN A 375 -14.07 -0.34 8.58
C GLN A 375 -15.38 -0.82 7.94
N VAL A 376 -15.39 -2.02 7.36
CA VAL A 376 -16.62 -2.63 6.82
C VAL A 376 -17.66 -2.83 7.92
N ARG A 377 -17.27 -3.33 9.10
CA ARG A 377 -18.20 -3.47 10.25
C ARG A 377 -18.81 -2.12 10.63
N TYR A 378 -18.00 -1.06 10.67
CA TYR A 378 -18.48 0.29 10.95
C TYR A 378 -19.47 0.78 9.88
N ILE A 379 -19.15 0.63 8.59
CA ILE A 379 -20.02 1.02 7.47
C ILE A 379 -21.35 0.23 7.50
N VAL A 380 -21.28 -1.07 7.72
CA VAL A 380 -22.47 -1.93 7.80
C VAL A 380 -23.36 -1.51 8.98
N SER A 381 -22.76 -1.23 10.16
CA SER A 381 -23.52 -0.76 11.32
C SER A 381 -24.24 0.56 11.04
N LEU A 382 -23.60 1.52 10.39
CA LEU A 382 -24.22 2.78 9.99
C LEU A 382 -25.33 2.55 8.95
N THR A 383 -25.08 1.70 7.96
CA THR A 383 -26.06 1.35 6.92
C THR A 383 -27.31 0.71 7.51
N MET A 384 -27.15 -0.20 8.47
CA MET A 384 -28.27 -0.82 9.16
C MET A 384 -29.12 0.19 9.93
N GLN A 385 -28.47 1.10 10.67
CA GLN A 385 -29.16 2.18 11.37
C GLN A 385 -29.95 3.07 10.40
N MET A 386 -29.34 3.41 9.25
CA MET A 386 -30.05 4.17 8.20
C MET A 386 -31.30 3.43 7.69
N ILE A 387 -31.19 2.12 7.42
CA ILE A 387 -32.33 1.32 6.94
C ILE A 387 -33.43 1.25 8.01
N GLU A 388 -33.07 1.01 9.27
CA GLU A 388 -34.02 0.93 10.39
C GLU A 388 -34.77 2.25 10.59
N GLN A 389 -34.06 3.38 10.51
CA GLN A 389 -34.67 4.70 10.61
C GLN A 389 -35.60 5.00 9.42
N LYS A 390 -35.22 4.59 8.21
CA LYS A 390 -36.10 4.73 7.04
C LYS A 390 -37.38 3.94 7.19
N LEU A 391 -37.31 2.77 7.76
CA LEU A 391 -38.49 1.95 8.01
C LEU A 391 -39.39 2.52 9.12
N SER A 392 -38.79 3.37 10.00
CA SER A 392 -39.55 4.00 11.11
C SER A 392 -40.06 5.41 10.81
N ASN A 393 -39.45 6.13 9.85
CA ASN A 393 -39.77 7.52 9.50
C ASN A 393 -39.87 7.67 7.99
N ASP A 394 -40.97 8.22 7.50
CA ASP A 394 -41.25 8.45 6.05
C ASP A 394 -40.48 9.68 5.48
N ASP A 395 -39.68 10.42 6.29
CA ASP A 395 -38.99 11.63 5.84
C ASP A 395 -37.51 11.34 5.50
N PRO A 396 -37.12 11.41 4.22
CA PRO A 396 -35.73 11.21 3.78
C PRO A 396 -34.75 12.27 4.29
N ALA A 397 -35.20 13.46 4.70
CA ALA A 397 -34.33 14.56 5.12
C ALA A 397 -33.70 14.32 6.52
N GLU A 398 -34.34 13.56 7.40
CA GLU A 398 -33.79 13.22 8.73
C GLU A 398 -32.56 12.28 8.68
N TRP A 399 -32.40 11.53 7.61
CA TRP A 399 -31.29 10.59 7.42
C TRP A 399 -29.94 11.25 7.21
N LEU A 400 -29.96 12.43 6.58
CA LEU A 400 -28.79 13.21 6.27
C LEU A 400 -28.14 13.80 7.52
N TYR A 401 -28.95 14.10 8.53
CA TYR A 401 -28.50 14.67 9.80
C TYR A 401 -27.69 13.67 10.64
N LEU A 402 -28.00 12.39 10.57
CA LEU A 402 -27.41 11.41 11.49
C LEU A 402 -25.93 11.20 11.26
N ILE A 403 -25.46 11.17 10.01
CA ILE A 403 -24.04 11.00 9.68
C ILE A 403 -23.26 12.29 9.97
N ASP A 404 -23.84 13.44 9.68
CA ASP A 404 -23.22 14.73 10.01
C ASP A 404 -23.24 14.99 11.54
N GLU A 405 -24.29 14.61 12.24
CA GLU A 405 -24.39 14.74 13.70
C GLU A 405 -23.48 13.76 14.44
N LEU A 406 -23.36 12.51 14.02
CA LEU A 406 -22.43 11.54 14.58
C LEU A 406 -20.98 11.92 14.32
N SER A 407 -20.65 12.44 13.14
CA SER A 407 -19.31 12.96 12.84
C SER A 407 -19.01 14.24 13.62
N GLY A 408 -20.01 15.10 13.86
CA GLY A 408 -19.92 16.31 14.67
C GLY A 408 -19.77 16.05 16.17
N LYS A 409 -20.59 15.15 16.76
CA LYS A 409 -20.53 14.79 18.18
C LYS A 409 -19.24 14.09 18.58
N GLN A 410 -18.67 13.29 17.67
CA GLN A 410 -17.40 12.62 17.94
C GLN A 410 -16.18 13.55 17.82
N LYS A 411 -16.25 14.61 16.97
CA LYS A 411 -15.24 15.68 16.97
C LYS A 411 -15.14 16.42 18.30
N THR A 412 -16.25 16.60 18.99
CA THR A 412 -16.29 17.27 20.30
C THR A 412 -15.67 16.40 21.40
N LYS A 413 -15.87 15.09 21.35
CA LYS A 413 -15.29 14.13 22.30
C LYS A 413 -13.78 13.93 22.13
N LEU A 414 -13.24 14.04 20.91
CA LEU A 414 -11.80 13.94 20.63
C LEU A 414 -11.02 15.21 20.95
N LYS A 415 -11.68 16.37 21.03
CA LYS A 415 -11.05 17.62 21.50
C LYS A 415 -10.93 17.70 23.01
N SER A 416 -11.62 16.82 23.73
CA SER A 416 -11.60 16.75 25.21
C SER A 416 -10.73 15.60 25.75
N LEU A 417 -10.06 14.83 24.89
CA LEU A 417 -9.02 13.85 25.18
C LEU A 417 -7.66 14.36 24.67
#